data_a3fe71ca93d3aacd68f18e73e679e563
#
_entry.id   a3fe71ca93d3aacd68f18e73e679e563
#
_cell.length_a   1.000
_cell.length_b   1.000
_cell.length_c   1.000
_cell.angle_alpha   90.00
_cell.angle_beta   90.00
_cell.angle_gamma   90.00
#
_symmetry.space_group_name_H-M   'P 1'
#
loop_
_entity.id
_entity.type
_entity.pdbx_description
1 polymer ?
#
loop_
_entity_poly.entity_id
_entity_poly.type
_entity_poly.pdbx_seq_one_letter_code
_entity_poly.pdbx_strand_id
1 'polypeptide(L)'
;LVLVTGPTGSGKSTTLAAMINYINETQPAHILTIEDPIEFVHQSKKALVNQRELHQHTHSFANALRSALREDPDVILVGEMRDPETIGLALTAAETGHLVFGTLHTTGAAKTVDRIVDVFPAGEKEMVRSMLSESLRAVISQTLLKTRDGNGRTISFSPAGNTSTIRSTVLARRWCAACRIPQGRVRPRAGRGRRFRG
;
A
#
# COMPACT_ATOMS: atom_id res chain seq x y z
N LEU A 1 -6.54 2.78 8.82
CA LEU A 1 -5.37 3.06 7.98
C LEU A 1 -4.16 2.24 8.45
N VAL A 2 -3.48 1.57 7.51
CA VAL A 2 -2.22 0.86 7.71
C VAL A 2 -1.18 1.41 6.73
N LEU A 3 -0.03 1.85 7.24
CA LEU A 3 1.03 2.45 6.43
C LEU A 3 2.23 1.50 6.33
N VAL A 4 2.70 1.27 5.10
CA VAL A 4 3.93 0.52 4.84
C VAL A 4 4.99 1.48 4.32
N THR A 5 6.09 1.64 5.05
CA THR A 5 7.09 2.67 4.78
C THR A 5 8.49 2.07 4.64
N GLY A 6 9.38 2.81 4.03
CA GLY A 6 10.76 2.40 3.81
C GLY A 6 11.32 2.92 2.50
N PRO A 7 12.64 2.82 2.29
CA PRO A 7 13.27 3.27 1.05
C PRO A 7 12.78 2.49 -0.18
N THR A 8 13.05 3.03 -1.35
CA THR A 8 12.80 2.32 -2.62
C THR A 8 13.56 0.99 -2.63
N GLY A 9 12.92 -0.05 -3.13
CA GLY A 9 13.51 -1.40 -3.15
C GLY A 9 13.51 -2.14 -1.80
N SER A 10 12.88 -1.61 -0.74
CA SER A 10 12.78 -2.31 0.55
C SER A 10 11.75 -3.44 0.57
N GLY A 11 10.98 -3.65 -0.50
CA GLY A 11 9.96 -4.70 -0.62
C GLY A 11 8.57 -4.29 -0.15
N LYS A 12 8.24 -2.98 -0.09
CA LYS A 12 6.91 -2.49 0.31
C LYS A 12 5.79 -3.10 -0.54
N SER A 13 5.92 -3.03 -1.86
CA SER A 13 4.93 -3.57 -2.79
C SER A 13 4.74 -5.09 -2.62
N THR A 14 5.82 -5.83 -2.39
CA THR A 14 5.75 -7.28 -2.11
C THR A 14 4.98 -7.55 -0.82
N THR A 15 5.21 -6.77 0.23
CA THR A 15 4.51 -6.91 1.50
C THR A 15 3.02 -6.58 1.35
N LEU A 16 2.70 -5.49 0.65
CA LEU A 16 1.32 -5.11 0.38
C LEU A 16 0.60 -6.14 -0.50
N ALA A 17 1.25 -6.63 -1.56
CA ALA A 17 0.70 -7.68 -2.41
C ALA A 17 0.38 -8.95 -1.60
N ALA A 18 1.22 -9.32 -0.64
CA ALA A 18 0.96 -10.43 0.25
C ALA A 18 -0.25 -10.19 1.18
N MET A 19 -0.41 -8.97 1.70
CA MET A 19 -1.56 -8.59 2.51
C MET A 19 -2.86 -8.62 1.70
N ILE A 20 -2.85 -8.04 0.51
CA ILE A 20 -3.98 -8.07 -0.43
C ILE A 20 -4.33 -9.51 -0.81
N ASN A 21 -3.34 -10.33 -1.18
CA ASN A 21 -3.59 -11.72 -1.52
C ASN A 21 -4.20 -12.52 -0.36
N TYR A 22 -3.75 -12.27 0.88
CA TYR A 22 -4.32 -12.92 2.06
C TYR A 22 -5.80 -12.58 2.24
N ILE A 23 -6.17 -11.30 2.10
CA ILE A 23 -7.58 -10.87 2.18
C ILE A 23 -8.37 -11.50 1.03
N ASN A 24 -7.84 -11.45 -0.20
CA ASN A 24 -8.44 -12.03 -1.39
C ASN A 24 -8.73 -13.54 -1.27
N GLU A 25 -7.90 -14.28 -0.54
CA GLU A 25 -8.08 -15.72 -0.31
C GLU A 25 -9.05 -16.02 0.83
N THR A 26 -9.17 -15.14 1.81
CA THR A 26 -9.83 -15.47 3.08
C THR A 26 -11.18 -14.80 3.26
N GLN A 27 -11.41 -13.63 2.64
CA GLN A 27 -12.59 -12.79 2.89
C GLN A 27 -13.37 -12.51 1.59
N PRO A 28 -14.71 -12.54 1.62
CA PRO A 28 -15.55 -12.07 0.53
C PRO A 28 -15.65 -10.53 0.60
N ALA A 29 -14.63 -9.85 0.09
CA ALA A 29 -14.47 -8.39 0.18
C ALA A 29 -14.32 -7.76 -1.21
N HIS A 30 -14.66 -6.49 -1.35
CA HIS A 30 -14.32 -5.70 -2.52
C HIS A 30 -12.99 -4.96 -2.26
N ILE A 31 -11.97 -5.33 -2.99
CA ILE A 31 -10.62 -4.76 -2.89
C ILE A 31 -10.36 -3.88 -4.10
N LEU A 32 -10.04 -2.62 -3.86
CA LEU A 32 -9.68 -1.67 -4.92
C LEU A 32 -8.24 -1.20 -4.71
N THR A 33 -7.41 -1.31 -5.75
CA THR A 33 -6.03 -0.81 -5.71
C THR A 33 -5.82 0.32 -6.71
N ILE A 34 -5.00 1.30 -6.34
CA ILE A 34 -4.58 2.43 -7.17
C ILE A 34 -3.05 2.46 -7.10
N GLU A 35 -2.38 2.17 -8.21
CA GLU A 35 -0.94 1.91 -8.26
C GLU A 35 -0.25 2.67 -9.40
N ASP A 36 1.07 2.86 -9.30
CA ASP A 36 1.89 3.53 -10.32
C ASP A 36 3.30 2.92 -10.38
N PRO A 37 3.52 1.90 -11.22
CA PRO A 37 2.56 1.05 -11.92
C PRO A 37 2.06 -0.12 -11.05
N ILE A 38 1.16 -0.96 -11.60
CA ILE A 38 0.79 -2.24 -10.99
C ILE A 38 1.99 -3.19 -11.06
N GLU A 39 2.57 -3.51 -9.89
CA GLU A 39 3.71 -4.44 -9.80
C GLU A 39 3.26 -5.91 -9.70
N PHE A 40 2.12 -6.17 -9.07
CA PHE A 40 1.56 -7.51 -8.86
C PHE A 40 0.12 -7.56 -9.33
N VAL A 41 -0.18 -8.45 -10.27
CA VAL A 41 -1.56 -8.68 -10.74
C VAL A 41 -2.24 -9.70 -9.85
N HIS A 42 -3.36 -9.33 -9.26
CA HIS A 42 -4.19 -10.18 -8.43
C HIS A 42 -5.39 -10.70 -9.23
N GLN A 43 -5.57 -12.01 -9.25
CA GLN A 43 -6.81 -12.60 -9.73
C GLN A 43 -7.82 -12.66 -8.59
N SER A 44 -9.08 -12.29 -8.85
CA SER A 44 -10.15 -12.41 -7.86
C SER A 44 -10.32 -13.87 -7.45
N LYS A 45 -10.39 -14.10 -6.12
CA LYS A 45 -10.58 -15.42 -5.50
C LYS A 45 -11.89 -15.41 -4.70
N LYS A 46 -11.81 -15.21 -3.37
CA LYS A 46 -12.99 -14.96 -2.55
C LYS A 46 -13.41 -13.50 -2.63
N ALA A 47 -12.44 -12.60 -2.76
CA ALA A 47 -12.70 -11.18 -2.94
C ALA A 47 -12.82 -10.81 -4.42
N LEU A 48 -13.55 -9.73 -4.70
CA LEU A 48 -13.50 -9.03 -5.97
C LEU A 48 -12.31 -8.07 -5.93
N VAL A 49 -11.35 -8.19 -6.85
CA VAL A 49 -10.17 -7.32 -6.90
C VAL A 49 -10.19 -6.47 -8.16
N ASN A 50 -10.27 -5.16 -7.98
CA ASN A 50 -10.19 -4.17 -9.04
C ASN A 50 -8.88 -3.38 -8.89
N GLN A 51 -7.99 -3.47 -9.87
CA GLN A 51 -6.71 -2.76 -9.87
C GLN A 51 -6.72 -1.64 -10.90
N ARG A 52 -6.34 -0.44 -10.48
CA ARG A 52 -6.22 0.76 -11.32
C ARG A 52 -4.79 1.22 -11.37
N GLU A 53 -4.28 1.41 -12.57
CA GLU A 53 -2.96 1.97 -12.82
C GLU A 53 -3.07 3.43 -13.21
N LEU A 54 -2.22 4.26 -12.63
CA LEU A 54 -2.10 5.67 -12.97
C LEU A 54 -1.72 5.81 -14.46
N HIS A 55 -2.25 6.81 -15.11
CA HIS A 55 -2.10 7.11 -16.55
C HIS A 55 -2.72 6.09 -17.53
N GLN A 56 -3.03 4.86 -17.10
CA GLN A 56 -3.72 3.89 -17.94
C GLN A 56 -5.23 3.83 -17.65
N HIS A 57 -5.60 3.80 -16.38
CA HIS A 57 -6.98 3.64 -15.93
C HIS A 57 -7.52 4.89 -15.20
N THR A 58 -6.64 5.78 -14.77
CA THR A 58 -6.98 7.03 -14.08
C THR A 58 -5.94 8.11 -14.34
N HIS A 59 -6.34 9.37 -14.23
CA HIS A 59 -5.44 10.51 -14.43
C HIS A 59 -4.70 10.94 -13.15
N SER A 60 -5.24 10.62 -11.96
CA SER A 60 -4.59 10.92 -10.68
C SER A 60 -5.06 9.98 -9.58
N PHE A 61 -4.23 9.84 -8.53
CA PHE A 61 -4.60 9.09 -7.32
C PHE A 61 -5.85 9.67 -6.66
N ALA A 62 -5.95 10.98 -6.54
CA ALA A 62 -7.09 11.66 -5.93
C ALA A 62 -8.41 11.40 -6.69
N ASN A 63 -8.40 11.47 -8.03
CA ASN A 63 -9.59 11.18 -8.82
C ASN A 63 -10.03 9.72 -8.70
N ALA A 64 -9.07 8.79 -8.74
CA ALA A 64 -9.35 7.38 -8.57
C ALA A 64 -9.94 7.09 -7.17
N LEU A 65 -9.37 7.71 -6.13
CA LEU A 65 -9.81 7.50 -4.74
C LEU A 65 -11.20 8.11 -4.49
N ARG A 66 -11.50 9.30 -5.07
CA ARG A 66 -12.88 9.86 -5.02
C ARG A 66 -13.91 8.95 -5.67
N SER A 67 -13.54 8.33 -6.80
CA SER A 67 -14.42 7.37 -7.47
C SER A 67 -14.56 6.10 -6.65
N ALA A 68 -13.47 5.60 -6.09
CA ALA A 68 -13.42 4.41 -5.25
C ALA A 68 -14.41 4.49 -4.08
N LEU A 69 -14.47 5.63 -3.39
CA LEU A 69 -15.39 5.85 -2.27
C LEU A 69 -16.88 5.73 -2.63
N ARG A 70 -17.24 5.72 -3.92
CA ARG A 70 -18.60 5.52 -4.41
C ARG A 70 -18.89 4.08 -4.85
N GLU A 71 -17.88 3.23 -4.84
CA GLU A 71 -17.95 1.84 -5.28
C GLU A 71 -18.10 0.86 -4.12
N ASP A 72 -18.22 1.40 -2.90
CA ASP A 72 -18.37 0.65 -1.64
C ASP A 72 -17.30 -0.45 -1.47
N PRO A 73 -16.00 -0.12 -1.55
CA PRO A 73 -14.94 -1.08 -1.34
C PRO A 73 -14.73 -1.34 0.15
N ASP A 74 -14.47 -2.58 0.54
CA ASP A 74 -14.06 -2.92 1.90
C ASP A 74 -12.59 -2.56 2.16
N VAL A 75 -11.76 -2.70 1.11
CA VAL A 75 -10.31 -2.51 1.18
C VAL A 75 -9.82 -1.62 0.05
N ILE A 76 -9.04 -0.61 0.39
CA ILE A 76 -8.42 0.29 -0.58
C ILE A 76 -6.89 0.24 -0.42
N LEU A 77 -6.16 0.01 -1.51
CA LEU A 77 -4.71 0.17 -1.56
C LEU A 77 -4.37 1.43 -2.33
N VAL A 78 -3.67 2.37 -1.71
CA VAL A 78 -3.10 3.55 -2.33
C VAL A 78 -1.59 3.35 -2.47
N GLY A 79 -1.13 3.14 -3.69
CA GLY A 79 0.25 2.77 -4.01
C GLY A 79 1.27 3.77 -3.49
N GLU A 80 0.97 5.06 -3.54
CA GLU A 80 1.81 6.11 -2.94
C GLU A 80 0.99 7.33 -2.49
N MET A 81 1.29 7.82 -1.28
CA MET A 81 0.65 8.99 -0.66
C MET A 81 1.64 10.16 -0.67
N ARG A 82 1.63 11.00 -1.73
CA ARG A 82 2.59 12.10 -1.91
C ARG A 82 2.00 13.48 -1.65
N ASP A 83 0.77 13.69 -2.04
CA ASP A 83 0.10 14.99 -2.05
C ASP A 83 -0.98 15.07 -0.97
N PRO A 84 -1.29 16.29 -0.47
CA PRO A 84 -2.25 16.48 0.62
C PRO A 84 -3.67 16.02 0.24
N GLU A 85 -4.04 16.12 -1.02
CA GLU A 85 -5.37 15.73 -1.49
C GLU A 85 -5.56 14.21 -1.41
N THR A 86 -4.61 13.43 -1.94
CA THR A 86 -4.61 11.96 -1.85
C THR A 86 -4.56 11.50 -0.39
N ILE A 87 -3.72 12.14 0.44
CA ILE A 87 -3.63 11.82 1.87
C ILE A 87 -4.95 12.11 2.59
N GLY A 88 -5.56 13.29 2.36
CA GLY A 88 -6.84 13.66 2.96
C GLY A 88 -7.96 12.68 2.61
N LEU A 89 -8.06 12.30 1.34
CA LEU A 89 -9.05 11.31 0.88
C LEU A 89 -8.80 9.92 1.50
N ALA A 90 -7.55 9.48 1.63
CA ALA A 90 -7.21 8.22 2.27
C ALA A 90 -7.55 8.20 3.76
N LEU A 91 -7.34 9.32 4.45
CA LEU A 91 -7.75 9.51 5.86
C LEU A 91 -9.28 9.45 5.99
N THR A 92 -10.00 10.19 5.15
CA THR A 92 -11.47 10.18 5.12
C THR A 92 -12.01 8.76 4.85
N ALA A 93 -11.42 8.03 3.90
CA ALA A 93 -11.78 6.65 3.64
C ALA A 93 -11.61 5.76 4.90
N ALA A 94 -10.50 5.94 5.60
CA ALA A 94 -10.21 5.18 6.81
C ALA A 94 -11.17 5.51 7.97
N GLU A 95 -11.57 6.78 8.12
CA GLU A 95 -12.56 7.21 9.12
C GLU A 95 -13.97 6.70 8.81
N THR A 96 -14.33 6.61 7.53
CA THR A 96 -15.64 6.10 7.09
C THR A 96 -15.73 4.58 7.09
N GLY A 97 -14.72 3.86 7.63
CA GLY A 97 -14.80 2.44 7.92
C GLY A 97 -14.04 1.52 6.94
N HIS A 98 -13.44 2.07 5.89
CA HIS A 98 -12.66 1.28 4.94
C HIS A 98 -11.31 0.87 5.52
N LEU A 99 -10.84 -0.33 5.18
CA LEU A 99 -9.46 -0.71 5.46
C LEU A 99 -8.54 -0.12 4.38
N VAL A 100 -7.80 0.92 4.75
CA VAL A 100 -6.90 1.61 3.82
C VAL A 100 -5.45 1.19 4.05
N PHE A 101 -4.78 0.73 2.99
CA PHE A 101 -3.34 0.54 2.92
C PHE A 101 -2.70 1.68 2.14
N GLY A 102 -1.61 2.24 2.64
CA GLY A 102 -0.86 3.29 1.94
C GLY A 102 0.64 3.11 2.05
N THR A 103 1.40 3.69 1.11
CA THR A 103 2.86 3.72 1.20
C THR A 103 3.41 5.13 1.31
N LEU A 104 4.54 5.24 2.02
CA LEU A 104 5.37 6.43 2.08
C LEU A 104 6.86 6.03 2.05
N HIS A 105 7.71 6.98 1.63
CA HIS A 105 9.15 6.82 1.59
C HIS A 105 9.82 7.45 2.83
N THR A 106 9.46 6.97 4.01
CA THR A 106 10.00 7.45 5.29
C THR A 106 10.73 6.35 6.05
N THR A 107 11.67 6.72 6.91
CA THR A 107 12.44 5.81 7.75
C THR A 107 11.94 5.89 9.19
N GLY A 108 11.00 5.04 9.57
CA GLY A 108 10.46 4.96 10.94
C GLY A 108 9.08 5.60 11.09
N ALA A 109 8.36 5.12 12.10
CA ALA A 109 6.94 5.45 12.29
C ALA A 109 6.69 6.92 12.68
N ALA A 110 7.50 7.48 13.58
CA ALA A 110 7.36 8.88 13.98
C ALA A 110 7.50 9.82 12.78
N LYS A 111 8.59 9.63 12.01
CA LYS A 111 8.81 10.41 10.77
C LYS A 111 7.70 10.25 9.74
N THR A 112 7.01 9.11 9.74
CA THR A 112 5.86 8.89 8.84
C THR A 112 4.68 9.76 9.23
N VAL A 113 4.36 9.82 10.52
CA VAL A 113 3.29 10.68 11.04
C VAL A 113 3.62 12.15 10.79
N ASP A 114 4.84 12.58 11.14
CA ASP A 114 5.29 13.95 10.91
C ASP A 114 5.19 14.32 9.42
N ARG A 115 5.65 13.43 8.54
CA ARG A 115 5.59 13.66 7.08
C ARG A 115 4.18 13.85 6.56
N ILE A 116 3.21 13.07 7.06
CA ILE A 116 1.79 13.21 6.67
C ILE A 116 1.27 14.57 7.12
N VAL A 117 1.52 14.95 8.38
CA VAL A 117 1.05 16.22 8.93
C VAL A 117 1.71 17.41 8.25
N ASP A 118 2.99 17.30 7.91
CA ASP A 118 3.76 18.41 7.33
C ASP A 118 3.38 18.78 5.89
N VAL A 119 2.73 17.89 5.18
CA VAL A 119 2.24 18.17 3.82
C VAL A 119 1.07 19.14 3.82
N PHE A 120 0.34 19.24 4.94
CA PHE A 120 -0.84 20.11 5.07
C PHE A 120 -0.50 21.53 5.53
N PRO A 121 -1.31 22.54 5.13
CA PRO A 121 -1.20 23.89 5.64
C PRO A 121 -1.33 23.94 7.18
N ALA A 122 -0.74 24.96 7.79
CA ALA A 122 -0.72 25.09 9.25
C ALA A 122 -2.10 25.01 9.90
N GLY A 123 -3.12 25.61 9.27
CA GLY A 123 -4.50 25.59 9.77
C GLY A 123 -5.20 24.22 9.75
N GLU A 124 -4.68 23.26 8.98
CA GLU A 124 -5.28 21.93 8.84
C GLU A 124 -4.54 20.85 9.66
N LYS A 125 -3.35 21.15 10.16
CA LYS A 125 -2.48 20.16 10.83
C LYS A 125 -3.12 19.51 12.04
N GLU A 126 -3.87 20.26 12.86
CA GLU A 126 -4.55 19.73 14.04
C GLU A 126 -5.68 18.76 13.66
N MET A 127 -6.46 19.08 12.63
CA MET A 127 -7.48 18.21 12.08
C MET A 127 -6.87 16.89 11.59
N VAL A 128 -5.78 16.97 10.81
CA VAL A 128 -5.07 15.79 10.29
C VAL A 128 -4.51 14.93 11.41
N ARG A 129 -3.99 15.53 12.50
CA ARG A 129 -3.54 14.78 13.68
C ARG A 129 -4.69 14.04 14.35
N SER A 130 -5.86 14.68 14.49
CA SER A 130 -7.05 14.03 15.03
C SER A 130 -7.46 12.83 14.17
N MET A 131 -7.61 13.02 12.85
CA MET A 131 -7.95 11.96 11.90
C MET A 131 -6.96 10.79 11.98
N LEU A 132 -5.66 11.07 12.03
CA LEU A 132 -4.62 10.04 12.19
C LEU A 132 -4.75 9.29 13.52
N SER A 133 -5.04 9.98 14.62
CA SER A 133 -5.15 9.36 15.94
C SER A 133 -6.29 8.32 16.02
N GLU A 134 -7.35 8.55 15.26
CA GLU A 134 -8.53 7.68 15.22
C GLU A 134 -8.39 6.55 14.18
N SER A 135 -7.87 6.88 13.01
CA SER A 135 -7.84 5.97 11.86
C SER A 135 -6.57 5.12 11.77
N LEU A 136 -5.41 5.60 12.23
CA LEU A 136 -4.14 4.91 12.09
C LEU A 136 -4.04 3.68 13.01
N ARG A 137 -3.98 2.49 12.40
CA ARG A 137 -3.87 1.21 13.12
C ARG A 137 -2.44 0.71 13.23
N ALA A 138 -1.62 0.90 12.20
CA ALA A 138 -0.23 0.46 12.21
C ALA A 138 0.63 1.25 11.23
N VAL A 139 1.90 1.40 11.58
CA VAL A 139 2.98 1.81 10.66
C VAL A 139 4.02 0.70 10.63
N ILE A 140 4.28 0.15 9.46
CA ILE A 140 5.23 -0.93 9.21
C ILE A 140 6.42 -0.33 8.48
N SER A 141 7.48 0.01 9.22
CA SER A 141 8.73 0.49 8.63
C SER A 141 9.61 -0.68 8.23
N GLN A 142 10.02 -0.68 6.96
CA GLN A 142 10.64 -1.83 6.33
C GLN A 142 12.01 -1.48 5.76
N THR A 143 13.01 -2.30 6.08
CA THR A 143 14.38 -2.17 5.57
C THR A 143 14.95 -3.53 5.20
N LEU A 144 15.73 -3.61 4.12
CA LEU A 144 16.44 -4.83 3.75
C LEU A 144 17.83 -4.88 4.43
N LEU A 145 18.09 -5.97 5.13
CA LEU A 145 19.37 -6.28 5.72
C LEU A 145 20.03 -7.43 4.95
N LYS A 146 21.36 -7.42 4.86
CA LYS A 146 22.11 -8.56 4.31
C LYS A 146 21.97 -9.76 5.24
N THR A 147 21.79 -10.95 4.67
CA THR A 147 21.84 -12.22 5.42
C THR A 147 23.26 -12.48 5.93
N ARG A 148 23.41 -13.29 6.99
CA ARG A 148 24.73 -13.58 7.60
C ARG A 148 25.71 -14.25 6.62
N ASP A 149 25.20 -15.05 5.70
CA ASP A 149 25.94 -15.73 4.64
C ASP A 149 26.32 -14.82 3.46
N GLY A 150 25.88 -13.57 3.46
CA GLY A 150 26.14 -12.59 2.40
C GLY A 150 25.43 -12.84 1.08
N ASN A 151 24.72 -13.96 0.92
CA ASN A 151 24.13 -14.39 -0.36
C ASN A 151 22.70 -13.91 -0.57
N GLY A 152 22.11 -13.20 0.40
CA GLY A 152 20.72 -12.75 0.32
C GLY A 152 20.44 -11.48 1.10
N ARG A 153 19.17 -11.10 1.08
CA ARG A 153 18.62 -10.00 1.88
C ARG A 153 17.39 -10.48 2.64
N THR A 154 17.26 -10.06 3.87
CA THR A 154 16.09 -10.30 4.71
C THR A 154 15.41 -8.98 5.06
N ILE A 155 14.09 -9.02 5.25
CA ILE A 155 13.33 -7.84 5.64
C ILE A 155 13.38 -7.69 7.15
N SER A 156 13.76 -6.49 7.60
CA SER A 156 13.57 -6.07 8.99
C SER A 156 12.34 -5.17 9.08
N PHE A 157 11.45 -5.48 10.01
CA PHE A 157 10.27 -4.69 10.30
C PHE A 157 10.42 -3.99 11.64
N SER A 158 10.11 -2.70 11.68
CA SER A 158 9.91 -1.94 12.90
C SER A 158 8.45 -1.50 12.97
N PRO A 159 7.56 -2.27 13.60
CA PRO A 159 6.17 -1.86 13.75
C PRO A 159 6.05 -0.83 14.87
N ALA A 160 5.27 0.22 14.62
CA ALA A 160 4.73 1.08 15.65
C ALA A 160 3.21 1.01 15.60
N GLY A 161 2.58 0.85 16.75
CA GLY A 161 1.14 0.74 16.89
C GLY A 161 0.78 0.45 18.35
N ASN A 162 -0.50 0.49 18.67
CA ASN A 162 -1.00 0.21 20.01
C ASN A 162 -0.65 -1.24 20.41
N THR A 163 -0.24 -1.47 21.66
CA THR A 163 0.31 -2.75 22.18
C THR A 163 -0.62 -3.95 22.01
N SER A 164 -1.92 -3.74 21.85
CA SER A 164 -2.88 -4.80 21.47
C SER A 164 -2.71 -5.29 20.03
N THR A 165 -2.13 -4.48 19.15
CA THR A 165 -1.88 -4.76 17.73
C THR A 165 -0.52 -5.46 17.50
N ILE A 166 0.38 -5.51 18.52
CA ILE A 166 1.69 -6.20 18.43
C ILE A 166 1.51 -7.73 18.25
N ARG A 167 0.37 -8.29 18.59
CA ARG A 167 0.03 -9.67 18.18
C ARG A 167 0.03 -9.86 16.65
N SER A 168 -0.14 -8.79 15.88
CA SER A 168 -0.03 -8.80 14.41
C SER A 168 1.41 -8.86 13.89
N THR A 169 2.43 -8.58 14.71
CA THR A 169 3.85 -8.75 14.32
C THR A 169 4.20 -10.22 14.14
N VAL A 170 3.55 -11.12 14.89
CA VAL A 170 3.66 -12.57 14.69
C VAL A 170 2.93 -12.97 13.40
N LEU A 171 1.84 -12.29 13.03
CA LEU A 171 1.16 -12.47 11.75
C LEU A 171 2.03 -12.01 10.57
N ALA A 172 2.74 -10.88 10.67
CA ALA A 172 3.68 -10.44 9.63
C ALA A 172 4.82 -11.45 9.40
N ARG A 173 5.33 -12.09 10.46
CA ARG A 173 6.30 -13.21 10.33
C ARG A 173 5.66 -14.46 9.72
N ARG A 174 4.41 -14.80 10.06
CA ARG A 174 3.65 -15.88 9.43
C ARG A 174 3.28 -15.55 7.97
N TRP A 175 3.01 -14.28 7.67
CA TRP A 175 2.73 -13.82 6.30
C TRP A 175 3.96 -13.90 5.41
N CYS A 176 5.13 -13.53 5.90
CA CYS A 176 6.38 -13.65 5.15
C CYS A 176 6.75 -15.13 4.84
N ALA A 177 6.40 -16.06 5.73
CA ALA A 177 6.61 -17.50 5.51
C ALA A 177 5.56 -18.10 4.56
N ALA A 178 4.35 -17.54 4.48
CA ALA A 178 3.28 -17.98 3.57
C ALA A 178 3.43 -17.40 2.14
N CYS A 179 4.25 -16.34 1.96
CA CYS A 179 4.52 -15.72 0.66
C CYS A 179 5.48 -16.56 -0.19
N ARG A 180 5.12 -17.80 -0.52
CA ARG A 180 5.62 -18.45 -1.74
C ARG A 180 4.84 -17.87 -2.93
N ILE A 181 5.14 -16.61 -3.29
CA ILE A 181 4.64 -16.04 -4.54
C ILE A 181 5.40 -16.73 -5.68
N PRO A 182 4.72 -17.44 -6.61
CA PRO A 182 5.36 -17.87 -7.85
C PRO A 182 5.83 -16.60 -8.56
N GLN A 183 7.12 -16.48 -8.83
CA GLN A 183 7.70 -15.36 -9.58
C GLN A 183 7.27 -15.46 -11.06
N GLY A 184 6.04 -15.08 -11.37
CA GLY A 184 5.59 -14.78 -12.72
C GLY A 184 6.21 -13.45 -13.14
N ARG A 185 7.39 -13.49 -13.76
CA ARG A 185 7.98 -12.31 -14.40
C ARG A 185 7.03 -11.83 -15.49
N VAL A 186 6.46 -10.65 -15.29
CA VAL A 186 5.86 -9.90 -16.39
C VAL A 186 7.00 -9.54 -17.35
N ARG A 187 7.09 -10.21 -18.49
CA ARG A 187 8.01 -9.81 -19.56
C ARG A 187 7.49 -8.51 -20.17
N PRO A 188 8.30 -7.46 -20.30
CA PRO A 188 7.89 -6.28 -21.07
C PRO A 188 7.57 -6.73 -22.50
N ARG A 189 6.39 -6.41 -22.99
CA ARG A 189 6.01 -6.59 -24.39
C ARG A 189 6.96 -5.74 -25.25
N ALA A 190 7.86 -6.39 -25.95
CA ALA A 190 8.65 -5.76 -27.00
C ALA A 190 7.69 -5.16 -28.04
N GLY A 191 7.72 -3.85 -28.18
CA GLY A 191 6.97 -3.12 -29.18
C GLY A 191 7.29 -3.65 -30.57
N ARG A 192 6.30 -4.22 -31.25
CA ARG A 192 6.40 -4.53 -32.68
C ARG A 192 6.36 -3.20 -33.43
N GLY A 193 7.53 -2.70 -33.80
CA GLY A 193 7.65 -1.63 -34.76
C GLY A 193 7.00 -2.05 -36.10
N ARG A 194 5.85 -1.49 -36.41
CA ARG A 194 5.31 -1.52 -37.77
C ARG A 194 6.17 -0.59 -38.62
N ARG A 195 7.03 -1.17 -39.43
CA ARG A 195 7.60 -0.46 -40.57
C ARG A 195 6.48 -0.24 -41.58
N PHE A 196 6.07 1.00 -41.78
CA PHE A 196 5.39 1.40 -43.02
C PHE A 196 6.43 1.45 -44.11
N ARG A 197 6.27 0.63 -45.15
CA ARG A 197 6.92 0.77 -46.46
C ARG A 197 5.87 1.31 -47.43
N GLY A 198 6.24 2.24 -48.20
CA GLY A 198 5.61 2.59 -49.47
C GLY A 198 5.29 3.93 -49.71
#